data_b1cfcda3551821be6b5b25aae76a5654
#
_entry.id   b1cfcda3551821be6b5b25aae76a5654
#
_cell.length_a   1.000
_cell.length_b   1.000
_cell.length_c   1.000
_cell.angle_alpha   90.00
_cell.angle_beta   90.00
_cell.angle_gamma   90.00
#
_symmetry.space_group_name_H-M   'P 1'
#
loop_
_entity.id
_entity.type
_entity.pdbx_description
1 polymer ?
#
loop_
_entity_poly.entity_id
_entity_poly.type
_entity_poly.pdbx_seq_one_letter_code
_entity_poly.pdbx_strand_id
1 'polypeptide(L)' 'MKEYNNNGQLEFEGEYINGEKNGKGKEYDDDGNLIFEGEFKNGKRKDV' A
#
# COMPACT_ATOMS: atom_id res chain seq x y z
N MET A 1 -5.59 -6.55 2.44
CA MET A 1 -4.77 -7.23 1.43
C MET A 1 -3.31 -6.81 1.56
N LYS A 2 -2.41 -7.71 1.26
CA LYS A 2 -0.97 -7.44 1.33
C LYS A 2 -0.33 -7.71 -0.01
N GLU A 3 0.62 -6.85 -0.39
CA GLU A 3 1.39 -7.03 -1.61
C GLU A 3 2.87 -7.14 -1.26
N TYR A 4 3.56 -8.03 -1.96
CA TYR A 4 4.96 -8.31 -1.71
C TYR A 4 5.78 -8.05 -2.97
N ASN A 5 7.03 -7.62 -2.79
CA ASN A 5 7.92 -7.43 -3.92
C ASN A 5 8.55 -8.76 -4.35
N ASN A 6 9.41 -8.71 -5.36
CA ASN A 6 10.04 -9.91 -5.90
C ASN A 6 10.95 -10.62 -4.90
N ASN A 7 11.36 -9.93 -3.87
CA ASN A 7 12.21 -10.50 -2.83
C ASN A 7 11.40 -11.05 -1.66
N GLY A 8 10.07 -11.00 -1.76
CA GLY A 8 9.21 -11.52 -0.71
C GLY A 8 8.99 -10.55 0.43
N GLN A 9 9.38 -9.30 0.27
CA GLN A 9 9.19 -8.29 1.30
C GLN A 9 7.88 -7.54 1.10
N LEU A 10 7.24 -7.17 2.19
CA LEU A 10 5.97 -6.48 2.15
C LEU A 10 6.15 -5.07 1.58
N GLU A 11 5.39 -4.73 0.56
CA GLU A 11 5.39 -3.40 -0.05
C GLU A 11 4.17 -2.59 0.31
N PHE A 12 3.03 -3.24 0.46
CA PHE A 12 1.78 -2.56 0.73
C PHE A 12 0.88 -3.44 1.57
N GLU A 13 0.20 -2.82 2.51
CA GLU A 13 -0.81 -3.50 3.31
C GLU A 13 -2.00 -2.56 3.47
N GLY A 14 -3.19 -3.01 3.09
CA GLY A 14 -4.35 -2.16 3.21
C GLY A 14 -5.56 -2.73 2.51
N GLU A 15 -6.51 -1.86 2.22
CA GLU A 15 -7.78 -2.23 1.64
C GLU A 15 -7.76 -2.08 0.12
N TYR A 16 -8.49 -2.98 -0.54
CA TYR A 16 -8.63 -2.98 -2.00
C TYR A 16 -10.10 -3.01 -2.35
N ILE A 17 -10.44 -2.33 -3.45
CA ILE A 17 -11.76 -2.40 -4.05
C ILE A 17 -11.57 -2.54 -5.55
N ASN A 18 -12.16 -3.60 -6.12
CA ASN A 18 -12.09 -3.86 -7.56
C ASN A 18 -10.66 -3.91 -8.08
N GLY A 19 -9.76 -4.49 -7.29
CA GLY A 19 -8.38 -4.65 -7.70
C GLY A 19 -7.50 -3.43 -7.51
N GLU A 20 -8.04 -2.37 -6.93
CA GLU A 20 -7.28 -1.14 -6.71
C GLU A 20 -7.21 -0.80 -5.23
N LYS A 21 -6.11 -0.17 -4.84
CA LYS A 21 -5.95 0.31 -3.47
C LYS A 21 -7.02 1.35 -3.18
N ASN A 22 -7.73 1.17 -2.07
CA ASN A 22 -8.81 2.08 -1.71
C ASN A 22 -9.05 1.98 -0.22
N GLY A 23 -9.10 3.15 0.45
CA GLY A 23 -9.25 3.18 1.89
C GLY A 23 -7.91 3.28 2.58
N LYS A 24 -7.82 2.78 3.79
CA LYS A 24 -6.59 2.90 4.57
C LYS A 24 -5.53 1.92 4.09
N GLY A 25 -4.28 2.40 4.03
CA GLY A 25 -3.19 1.53 3.63
C GLY A 25 -1.85 2.03 4.10
N LYS A 26 -0.87 1.13 4.01
CA LYS A 26 0.51 1.42 4.40
C LYS A 26 1.44 0.95 3.31
N GLU A 27 2.46 1.75 3.03
CA GLU A 27 3.47 1.38 2.04
C GLU A 27 4.84 1.29 2.70
N TYR A 28 5.64 0.35 2.21
CA TYR A 28 6.95 0.06 2.78
C TYR A 28 8.02 0.10 1.70
N ASP A 29 9.25 0.45 2.10
CA ASP A 29 10.38 0.43 1.17
C ASP A 29 11.00 -0.97 1.13
N ASP A 30 12.10 -1.09 0.36
CA ASP A 30 12.75 -2.39 0.16
C ASP A 30 13.40 -2.94 1.44
N ASP A 31 13.61 -2.09 2.41
CA ASP A 31 14.20 -2.49 3.69
C ASP A 31 13.15 -2.81 4.74
N GLY A 32 11.88 -2.72 4.37
CA GLY A 32 10.79 -3.00 5.29
C GLY A 32 10.38 -1.83 6.14
N ASN A 33 10.88 -0.64 5.84
CA ASN A 33 10.53 0.56 6.60
C ASN A 33 9.24 1.17 6.08
N LEU A 34 8.39 1.61 6.99
CA LEU A 34 7.15 2.28 6.63
C LEU A 34 7.47 3.65 6.03
N ILE A 35 7.01 3.88 4.80
CA ILE A 35 7.27 5.15 4.11
C ILE A 35 6.01 5.98 3.90
N PHE A 36 4.83 5.37 4.02
CA PHE A 36 3.58 6.10 3.90
C PHE A 36 2.48 5.35 4.61
N GLU A 37 1.68 6.08 5.35
CA GLU A 37 0.49 5.53 5.99
C GLU A 37 -0.62 6.56 5.84
N GLY A 38 -1.73 6.16 5.23
CA GLY A 38 -2.84 7.08 5.00
C GLY A 38 -3.89 6.46 4.13
N GLU A 39 -4.61 7.30 3.40
CA GLU A 39 -5.70 6.84 2.57
C GLU A 39 -5.31 6.76 1.10
N PHE A 40 -5.92 5.79 0.43
CA PHE A 40 -5.74 5.59 -1.00
C PHE A 40 -7.08 5.70 -1.71
N LYS A 41 -7.04 6.10 -2.96
CA LYS A 41 -8.21 6.16 -3.80
C LYS A 41 -7.82 5.85 -5.23
N ASN A 42 -8.52 4.88 -5.83
CA ASN A 42 -8.29 4.47 -7.22
C ASN A 42 -6.83 4.10 -7.47
N GLY A 43 -6.22 3.40 -6.52
CA GLY A 43 -4.86 2.92 -6.64
C GLY A 43 -3.77 3.91 -6.29
N LYS A 44 -4.15 5.12 -5.89
CA LYS A 44 -3.18 6.18 -5.62
C LYS A 44 -3.35 6.71 -4.20
N ARG A 45 -2.26 7.30 -3.68
CA ARG A 45 -2.33 8.00 -2.41
C ARG A 45 -3.32 9.15 -2.54
N LYS A 46 -4.15 9.29 -1.53
CA LYS A 46 -5.11 10.38 -1.52
C LYS A 46 -4.44 11.62 -0.94
N ASP A 47 -4.06 12.53 -1.81
CA ASP A 47 -3.55 13.83 -1.39
C ASP A 47 -4.71 14.79 -1.25
N VAL A 48 -4.64 15.60 -0.25
CA VAL A 48 -5.72 16.55 0.02
C VAL A 48 -5.77 17.65 -1.03
#